data_d6388f3cdb102fef81481d0a2b98fd35
#
_entry.id   d6388f3cdb102fef81481d0a2b98fd35
#
_cell.length_a   1.000
_cell.length_b   1.000
_cell.length_c   1.000
_cell.angle_alpha   90.00
_cell.angle_beta   90.00
_cell.angle_gamma   90.00
#
_symmetry.space_group_name_H-M   'P 1'
#
loop_
_entity.id
_entity.type
_entity.pdbx_description
1 polymer ?
#
loop_
_entity_poly.entity_id
_entity_poly.type
_entity_poly.pdbx_seq_one_letter_code
_entity_poly.pdbx_strand_id
1 'polypeptide(L)'
;MRIRWTLTATGDLTQISDYIETHGSGSAARGVALSIHVAIGLLAKFPMQGRAGRIANTRELVLPGLPYLVVYRVSEDEVQILRLLHGAQEWP
;
A
#
# COMPACT_ATOMS: atom_id res chain seq x y z
N MET A 1 -8.10 3.21 14.29
CA MET A 1 -8.62 2.06 13.53
C MET A 1 -7.57 0.98 13.40
N ARG A 2 -7.96 -0.28 13.29
CA ARG A 2 -7.06 -1.37 12.96
C ARG A 2 -6.68 -1.31 11.49
N ILE A 3 -5.48 -1.75 11.19
CA ILE A 3 -5.05 -1.97 9.81
C ILE A 3 -5.08 -3.48 9.55
N ARG A 4 -5.78 -3.90 8.50
CA ARG A 4 -5.80 -5.30 8.09
C ARG A 4 -5.31 -5.41 6.64
N TRP A 5 -4.25 -6.19 6.47
CA TRP A 5 -3.71 -6.50 5.14
C TRP A 5 -4.44 -7.72 4.57
N THR A 6 -4.92 -7.60 3.34
CA THR A 6 -5.40 -8.77 2.62
C THR A 6 -4.23 -9.63 2.17
N LEU A 7 -4.49 -10.89 1.88
CA LEU A 7 -3.45 -11.77 1.32
C LEU A 7 -2.90 -11.23 0.00
N THR A 8 -3.76 -10.65 -0.82
CA THR A 8 -3.35 -10.05 -2.10
C THR A 8 -2.37 -8.90 -1.88
N ALA A 9 -2.67 -8.00 -0.94
CA ALA A 9 -1.79 -6.87 -0.64
C ALA A 9 -0.45 -7.35 -0.05
N THR A 10 -0.49 -8.37 0.81
CA THR A 10 0.73 -8.97 1.36
C THR A 10 1.59 -9.56 0.24
N GLY A 11 0.97 -10.25 -0.72
CA GLY A 11 1.65 -10.78 -1.89
C GLY A 11 2.25 -9.68 -2.77
N ASP A 12 1.52 -8.57 -2.95
CA ASP A 12 2.02 -7.41 -3.67
C ASP A 12 3.30 -6.87 -3.02
N LEU A 13 3.32 -6.74 -1.69
CA LEU A 13 4.50 -6.26 -0.98
C LEU A 13 5.69 -7.21 -1.14
N THR A 14 5.44 -8.50 -1.06
CA THR A 14 6.49 -9.52 -1.29
C THR A 14 7.09 -9.37 -2.68
N GLN A 15 6.28 -9.22 -3.71
CA GLN A 15 6.75 -9.02 -5.09
C GLN A 15 7.58 -7.74 -5.23
N ILE A 16 7.14 -6.66 -4.62
CA ILE A 16 7.89 -5.39 -4.62
C ILE A 16 9.26 -5.58 -3.97
N SER A 17 9.28 -6.20 -2.79
CA SER A 17 10.51 -6.42 -2.04
C SER A 17 11.47 -7.33 -2.79
N ASP A 18 10.97 -8.41 -3.39
CA ASP A 18 11.80 -9.34 -4.18
C ASP A 18 12.41 -8.67 -5.39
N TYR A 19 11.61 -7.85 -6.09
CA TYR A 19 12.11 -7.09 -7.24
C TYR A 19 13.24 -6.15 -6.85
N ILE A 20 13.06 -5.39 -5.76
CA ILE A 20 14.07 -4.41 -5.30
C ILE A 20 15.33 -5.14 -4.82
N GLU A 21 15.19 -6.26 -4.13
CA GLU A 21 16.32 -7.05 -3.67
C GLU A 21 17.13 -7.60 -4.86
N THR A 22 16.44 -8.11 -5.87
CA THR A 22 17.08 -8.69 -7.06
C THR A 22 17.77 -7.64 -7.92
N HIS A 23 17.16 -6.46 -8.09
CA HIS A 23 17.66 -5.41 -9.00
C HIS A 23 18.38 -4.28 -8.25
N GLY A 24 18.46 -4.34 -6.95
CA GLY A 24 19.11 -3.37 -6.09
C GLY A 24 19.84 -4.07 -4.96
N SER A 25 19.28 -3.98 -3.74
CA SER A 25 19.89 -4.61 -2.56
C SER A 25 18.84 -4.99 -1.55
N GLY A 26 19.22 -5.87 -0.62
CA GLY A 26 18.35 -6.22 0.51
C GLY A 26 18.10 -5.04 1.44
N SER A 27 19.06 -4.14 1.62
CA SER A 27 18.86 -2.96 2.46
C SER A 27 17.90 -1.97 1.79
N ALA A 28 17.96 -1.81 0.47
CA ALA A 28 17.00 -0.98 -0.27
C ALA A 28 15.58 -1.56 -0.17
N ALA A 29 15.44 -2.88 -0.32
CA ALA A 29 14.14 -3.55 -0.18
C ALA A 29 13.56 -3.34 1.22
N ARG A 30 14.37 -3.47 2.28
CA ARG A 30 13.92 -3.24 3.66
C ARG A 30 13.50 -1.80 3.89
N GLY A 31 14.26 -0.84 3.34
CA GLY A 31 13.94 0.59 3.46
C GLY A 31 12.61 0.93 2.82
N VAL A 32 12.36 0.42 1.62
CA VAL A 32 11.08 0.63 0.92
C VAL A 32 9.94 -0.02 1.68
N ALA A 33 10.11 -1.27 2.13
CA ALA A 33 9.08 -1.97 2.90
C ALA A 33 8.73 -1.19 4.18
N LEU A 34 9.73 -0.68 4.90
CA LEU A 34 9.51 0.12 6.09
C LEU A 34 8.73 1.39 5.76
N SER A 35 9.11 2.09 4.70
CA SER A 35 8.40 3.32 4.28
C SER A 35 6.93 3.04 3.95
N ILE A 36 6.66 1.91 3.28
CA ILE A 36 5.28 1.49 2.97
C ILE A 36 4.52 1.20 4.27
N HIS A 37 5.09 0.46 5.19
CA HIS A 37 4.45 0.14 6.46
C HIS A 37 4.15 1.39 7.30
N VAL A 38 5.07 2.34 7.34
CA VAL A 38 4.87 3.60 8.06
C VAL A 38 3.71 4.39 7.45
N ALA A 39 3.71 4.53 6.13
CA ALA A 39 2.65 5.28 5.44
C ALA A 39 1.28 4.63 5.63
N ILE A 40 1.20 3.31 5.51
CA ILE A 40 -0.05 2.56 5.72
C ILE A 40 -0.49 2.65 7.18
N GLY A 41 0.44 2.57 8.12
CA GLY A 41 0.14 2.69 9.54
C GLY A 41 -0.54 4.01 9.90
N LEU A 42 -0.20 5.10 9.21
CA LEU A 42 -0.83 6.40 9.40
C LEU A 42 -2.30 6.42 9.02
N LEU A 43 -2.76 5.49 8.18
CA LEU A 43 -4.17 5.37 7.83
C LEU A 43 -5.03 4.97 9.03
N ALA A 44 -4.46 4.34 10.04
CA ALA A 44 -5.19 4.03 11.27
C ALA A 44 -5.66 5.32 11.96
N LYS A 45 -4.89 6.40 11.84
CA LYS A 45 -5.19 7.70 12.44
C LYS A 45 -5.87 8.63 11.44
N PHE A 46 -5.52 8.54 10.17
CA PHE A 46 -6.04 9.41 9.11
C PHE A 46 -6.59 8.56 7.96
N PRO A 47 -7.72 7.86 8.17
CA PRO A 47 -8.24 6.90 7.18
C PRO A 47 -8.71 7.57 5.88
N MET A 48 -9.07 8.85 5.91
CA MET A 48 -9.55 9.57 4.73
C MET A 48 -8.43 10.28 3.96
N GLN A 49 -7.18 9.99 4.28
CA GLN A 49 -6.02 10.62 3.64
C GLN A 49 -5.96 10.36 2.14
N GLY A 50 -6.32 9.15 1.69
CA GLY A 50 -6.34 8.81 0.27
C GLY A 50 -7.54 9.43 -0.45
N ARG A 51 -7.40 9.63 -1.75
CA ARG A 51 -8.48 10.12 -2.60
C ARG A 51 -9.52 9.02 -2.86
N ALA A 52 -10.71 9.38 -3.32
CA ALA A 52 -11.71 8.41 -3.76
C ALA A 52 -11.12 7.54 -4.87
N GLY A 53 -11.26 6.23 -4.72
CA GLY A 53 -10.70 5.27 -5.67
C GLY A 53 -11.58 5.08 -6.91
N ARG A 54 -11.03 4.39 -7.91
CA ARG A 54 -11.73 4.07 -9.16
C ARG A 54 -12.86 3.08 -8.94
N ILE A 55 -12.73 2.22 -7.94
CA ILE A 55 -13.80 1.29 -7.52
C ILE A 55 -14.58 1.96 -6.40
N ALA A 56 -15.90 1.80 -6.40
CA ALA A 56 -16.75 2.33 -5.34
C ALA A 56 -16.31 1.80 -3.97
N ASN A 57 -16.37 2.68 -2.96
CA ASN A 57 -15.99 2.38 -1.58
C ASN A 57 -14.51 2.07 -1.38
N THR A 58 -13.65 2.39 -2.34
CA THR A 58 -12.21 2.31 -2.18
C THR A 58 -11.57 3.69 -2.15
N ARG A 59 -10.36 3.73 -1.61
CA ARG A 59 -9.50 4.91 -1.63
C ARG A 59 -8.13 4.55 -2.14
N GLU A 60 -7.44 5.54 -2.68
CA GLU A 60 -6.11 5.37 -3.26
C GLU A 60 -5.17 6.39 -2.62
N LEU A 61 -4.08 5.90 -2.04
CA LEU A 61 -3.05 6.74 -1.44
C LEU A 61 -1.76 6.60 -2.25
N VAL A 62 -1.33 7.71 -2.85
CA VAL A 62 -0.02 7.77 -3.52
C VAL A 62 1.05 7.92 -2.44
N LEU A 63 2.05 7.05 -2.47
CA LEU A 63 3.13 7.09 -1.48
C LEU A 63 4.17 8.14 -1.88
N PRO A 64 4.48 9.13 -1.00
CA PRO A 64 5.46 10.16 -1.34
C PRO A 64 6.84 9.59 -1.61
N GLY A 65 7.45 10.00 -2.72
CA GLY A 65 8.80 9.59 -3.08
C GLY A 65 8.94 8.14 -3.56
N LEU A 66 7.83 7.42 -3.70
CA LEU A 66 7.82 6.03 -4.15
C LEU A 66 6.85 5.88 -5.32
N PRO A 67 7.11 4.94 -6.24
CA PRO A 67 6.25 4.75 -7.40
C PRO A 67 5.05 3.83 -7.09
N TYR A 68 4.59 3.79 -5.85
CA TYR A 68 3.55 2.84 -5.41
C TYR A 68 2.30 3.55 -4.96
N LEU A 69 1.18 2.87 -5.18
CA LEU A 69 -0.17 3.30 -4.85
C LEU A 69 -0.79 2.26 -3.92
N VAL A 70 -1.33 2.72 -2.81
CA VAL A 70 -2.07 1.85 -1.87
C VAL A 70 -3.55 1.98 -2.18
N VAL A 71 -4.19 0.85 -2.49
CA VAL A 71 -5.64 0.79 -2.61
C VAL A 71 -6.20 0.19 -1.32
N TYR A 72 -7.13 0.89 -0.69
CA TYR A 72 -7.68 0.46 0.59
C TYR A 72 -9.16 0.79 0.71
N ARG A 73 -9.79 0.20 1.69
CA ARG A 73 -11.20 0.43 2.04
C ARG A 73 -11.30 0.69 3.53
N VAL A 74 -12.15 1.66 3.90
CA VAL A 74 -12.43 1.97 5.30
C VAL A 74 -13.78 1.38 5.66
N SER A 75 -13.82 0.57 6.71
CA SER A 75 -15.04 0.10 7.35
C SER A 75 -15.17 0.72 8.74
N GLU A 76 -16.17 0.30 9.54
CA GLU A 76 -16.47 0.96 10.81
C GLU A 76 -15.28 1.02 11.77
N ASP A 77 -14.49 -0.05 11.84
CA ASP A 77 -13.44 -0.20 12.84
C ASP A 77 -12.08 -0.58 12.26
N GLU A 78 -11.97 -0.71 10.93
CA GLU A 78 -10.71 -1.10 10.33
C GLU A 78 -10.47 -0.47 8.96
N VAL A 79 -9.21 -0.39 8.61
CA VAL A 79 -8.75 -0.06 7.26
C VAL A 79 -8.25 -1.36 6.63
N GLN A 80 -8.82 -1.72 5.50
CA GLN A 80 -8.45 -2.93 4.76
C GLN A 80 -7.53 -2.55 3.62
N ILE A 81 -6.30 -3.06 3.63
CA ILE A 81 -5.35 -2.83 2.54
C ILE A 81 -5.60 -3.87 1.46
N LEU A 82 -6.12 -3.42 0.32
CA LEU A 82 -6.57 -4.29 -0.76
C LEU A 82 -5.47 -4.61 -1.76
N ARG A 83 -4.69 -3.60 -2.17
CA ARG A 83 -3.61 -3.75 -3.13
C ARG A 83 -2.49 -2.77 -2.85
N LEU A 84 -1.28 -3.18 -3.25
CA LEU A 84 -0.15 -2.27 -3.49
C LEU A 84 0.18 -2.37 -4.97
N LEU A 85 0.11 -1.25 -5.68
CA LEU A 85 0.30 -1.23 -7.13
C LEU A 85 1.45 -0.31 -7.49
N HIS A 86 2.21 -0.68 -8.51
CA HIS A 86 3.11 0.28 -9.16
C HIS A 86 2.24 1.32 -9.87
N GLY A 87 2.65 2.59 -9.85
CA GLY A 87 1.85 3.68 -10.43
C GLY A 87 1.50 3.51 -11.90
N ALA A 88 2.28 2.70 -12.65
CA ALA A 88 2.04 2.41 -14.05
C ALA A 88 1.12 1.20 -14.27
N GLN A 89 0.75 0.44 -13.23
CA GLN A 89 -0.15 -0.70 -13.36
C GLN A 89 -1.57 -0.24 -13.62
N GLU A 90 -2.27 -1.01 -14.44
CA GLU A 90 -3.70 -0.83 -14.59
C GLU A 90 -4.44 -1.33 -13.35
N TRP A 91 -5.44 -0.58 -12.93
CA TRP A 91 -6.31 -0.90 -11.80
C TRP A 91 -7.74 -0.48 -12.18
N PRO A 92 -8.75 -1.25 -12.00
CA PRO A 92 -8.75 -2.58 -11.38
C PRO A 92 -8.08 -3.66 -12.19
#